data_2955e69b212ae27d8671b5cf6f8cdb22
#
_entry.id   2955e69b212ae27d8671b5cf6f8cdb22
#
_cell.length_a   1.000
_cell.length_b   1.000
_cell.length_c   1.000
_cell.angle_alpha   90.00
_cell.angle_beta   90.00
_cell.angle_gamma   90.00
#
_symmetry.space_group_name_H-M   'P 1'
#
loop_
_entity.id
_entity.type
_entity.pdbx_description
1 polymer ?
#
loop_
_entity_poly.entity_id
_entity_poly.type
_entity_poly.pdbx_seq_one_letter_code
_entity_poly.pdbx_strand_id
1 'polypeptide(L)'
;MNSPSLKKAKEIKLPSHVLDLTLGPEKLYAACLDGGIYEVSTTFKLLGDNFKRIARHDNYASGINWSASQKTLISASYDGDLKWIDPKEKKESQTVKAHDFWSWQSRLSPDGELIATTTGQYLCGGYKYEPAPETEPSVKIFDVATGELRYSFPHTPPVQSVAFSNDGKLLAAGNLMGEVILWDLTQDGKEIARIKTPDFTGWGIIKGHYYTGGVFDLHFAPDDQSLYLVGMGSTTDPAAGNGKQLWQKFSWKNGPKKEGAAADGEIGQGLMETLAFHPNGKFFLMAGRLFKGNWNAALFDHESGSKLHQQNIGFRISTSAFTPDGGRLYLGGGANQGRPNEKKKWGRIVIYDVSS
;
A
#
# COMPACT_ATOMS: atom_id res chain seq x y z
N MET A 1 -12.53 -7.59 -27.67
CA MET A 1 -12.67 -8.00 -26.25
C MET A 1 -13.37 -6.85 -25.55
N ASN A 2 -14.31 -7.13 -24.65
CA ASN A 2 -14.94 -6.07 -23.87
C ASN A 2 -13.91 -5.50 -22.88
N SER A 3 -13.91 -4.18 -22.69
CA SER A 3 -13.06 -3.56 -21.67
C SER A 3 -13.46 -4.04 -20.29
N PRO A 4 -12.51 -4.28 -19.37
CA PRO A 4 -12.83 -4.67 -18.00
C PRO A 4 -13.67 -3.58 -17.33
N SER A 5 -14.62 -3.99 -16.50
CA SER A 5 -15.48 -3.07 -15.76
C SER A 5 -15.67 -3.49 -14.32
N LEU A 6 -16.02 -2.52 -13.47
CA LEU A 6 -16.25 -2.70 -12.05
C LEU A 6 -17.72 -2.50 -11.72
N LYS A 7 -18.38 -3.54 -11.22
CA LYS A 7 -19.76 -3.46 -10.72
C LYS A 7 -19.76 -3.58 -9.20
N LYS A 8 -20.22 -2.53 -8.50
CA LYS A 8 -20.29 -2.55 -7.03
C LYS A 8 -21.23 -3.67 -6.56
N ALA A 9 -20.66 -4.62 -5.81
CA ALA A 9 -21.39 -5.75 -5.23
C ALA A 9 -21.79 -5.45 -3.78
N LYS A 10 -20.88 -4.87 -2.97
CA LYS A 10 -21.12 -4.66 -1.55
C LYS A 10 -20.29 -3.51 -0.98
N GLU A 11 -20.79 -2.91 0.11
CA GLU A 11 -20.02 -1.99 0.95
C GLU A 11 -20.14 -2.42 2.41
N ILE A 12 -19.01 -2.41 3.13
CA ILE A 12 -18.90 -2.74 4.54
C ILE A 12 -18.33 -1.51 5.25
N LYS A 13 -18.99 -1.10 6.34
CA LYS A 13 -18.57 0.03 7.16
C LYS A 13 -17.84 -0.47 8.40
N LEU A 14 -16.62 -0.01 8.63
CA LEU A 14 -15.79 -0.30 9.81
C LEU A 14 -15.74 0.91 10.76
N PRO A 15 -15.36 0.69 12.01
CA PRO A 15 -15.25 1.78 13.00
C PRO A 15 -14.27 2.87 12.59
N SER A 16 -13.16 2.49 11.96
CA SER A 16 -12.06 3.38 11.63
C SER A 16 -11.55 3.16 10.20
N HIS A 17 -10.83 4.14 9.65
CA HIS A 17 -10.25 4.10 8.31
C HIS A 17 -9.40 2.84 8.14
N VAL A 18 -9.60 2.13 7.02
CA VAL A 18 -8.82 0.95 6.66
C VAL A 18 -7.53 1.40 5.99
N LEU A 19 -6.39 1.05 6.59
CA LEU A 19 -5.07 1.36 6.05
C LEU A 19 -4.54 0.24 5.17
N ASP A 20 -4.80 -1.02 5.56
CA ASP A 20 -4.43 -2.18 4.75
C ASP A 20 -5.44 -3.31 4.89
N LEU A 21 -5.44 -4.24 3.93
CA LEU A 21 -6.31 -5.41 3.93
C LEU A 21 -5.61 -6.64 3.34
N THR A 22 -5.99 -7.82 3.80
CA THR A 22 -5.52 -9.10 3.26
C THR A 22 -6.65 -10.10 3.16
N LEU A 23 -6.55 -10.97 2.15
CA LEU A 23 -7.49 -12.07 1.92
C LEU A 23 -6.95 -13.34 2.59
N GLY A 24 -7.65 -13.84 3.58
CA GLY A 24 -7.45 -15.20 4.09
C GLY A 24 -8.33 -16.20 3.33
N PRO A 25 -8.31 -17.48 3.69
CA PRO A 25 -9.03 -18.55 2.98
C PRO A 25 -10.54 -18.32 2.90
N GLU A 26 -11.15 -17.83 3.96
CA GLU A 26 -12.60 -17.66 4.08
C GLU A 26 -13.02 -16.27 4.52
N LYS A 27 -12.07 -15.43 4.88
CA LYS A 27 -12.29 -14.14 5.52
C LYS A 27 -11.40 -13.06 4.92
N LEU A 28 -11.88 -11.86 5.01
CA LEU A 28 -11.10 -10.66 4.79
C LEU A 28 -10.63 -10.13 6.14
N TYR A 29 -9.40 -9.62 6.20
CA TYR A 29 -8.85 -8.97 7.39
C TYR A 29 -8.43 -7.54 7.04
N ALA A 30 -8.63 -6.63 8.00
CA ALA A 30 -8.34 -5.21 7.81
C ALA A 30 -7.55 -4.65 8.99
N ALA A 31 -6.49 -3.91 8.69
CA ALA A 31 -5.75 -3.08 9.63
C ALA A 31 -6.28 -1.65 9.56
N CYS A 32 -6.54 -1.03 10.71
CA CYS A 32 -7.25 0.24 10.77
C CYS A 32 -6.50 1.31 11.57
N LEU A 33 -6.88 2.56 11.31
CA LEU A 33 -6.31 3.77 11.91
C LEU A 33 -6.52 3.84 13.45
N ASP A 34 -7.45 3.08 14.02
CA ASP A 34 -7.64 2.97 15.47
C ASP A 34 -6.73 1.91 16.14
N GLY A 35 -5.79 1.35 15.39
CA GLY A 35 -4.91 0.25 15.80
C GLY A 35 -5.58 -1.12 15.75
N GLY A 36 -6.87 -1.18 15.43
CA GLY A 36 -7.62 -2.43 15.40
C GLY A 36 -7.29 -3.30 14.19
N ILE A 37 -7.18 -4.61 14.45
CA ILE A 37 -7.16 -5.65 13.42
C ILE A 37 -8.54 -6.31 13.43
N TYR A 38 -9.21 -6.27 12.28
CA TYR A 38 -10.59 -6.71 12.14
C TYR A 38 -10.72 -7.90 11.20
N GLU A 39 -11.39 -8.95 11.66
CA GLU A 39 -11.95 -9.99 10.80
C GLU A 39 -13.24 -9.43 10.18
N VAL A 40 -13.38 -9.52 8.86
CA VAL A 40 -14.50 -8.95 8.11
C VAL A 40 -15.21 -10.05 7.33
N SER A 41 -16.54 -10.16 7.52
CA SER A 41 -17.37 -11.08 6.77
C SER A 41 -17.73 -10.51 5.40
N THR A 42 -17.40 -11.23 4.36
CA THR A 42 -17.79 -10.89 2.98
C THR A 42 -19.19 -11.41 2.63
N THR A 43 -19.73 -12.35 3.41
CA THR A 43 -21.11 -12.81 3.29
C THR A 43 -22.07 -11.85 3.97
N PHE A 44 -23.31 -11.73 3.45
CA PHE A 44 -24.31 -10.84 4.03
C PHE A 44 -24.86 -11.44 5.33
N LYS A 45 -24.79 -10.70 6.44
CA LYS A 45 -25.54 -10.99 7.66
C LYS A 45 -26.70 -10.00 7.75
N LEU A 46 -27.90 -10.51 7.87
CA LEU A 46 -29.14 -9.71 7.99
C LEU A 46 -29.19 -8.89 9.28
N LEU A 47 -28.50 -9.35 10.34
CA LEU A 47 -28.46 -8.71 11.65
C LEU A 47 -27.04 -8.73 12.21
N GLY A 48 -26.57 -7.60 12.72
CA GLY A 48 -25.28 -7.42 13.37
C GLY A 48 -24.17 -6.84 12.50
N ASP A 49 -23.03 -6.61 13.12
CA ASP A 49 -21.85 -6.07 12.44
C ASP A 49 -21.18 -7.16 11.55
N ASN A 50 -20.77 -6.76 10.35
CA ASN A 50 -20.02 -7.64 9.42
C ASN A 50 -18.54 -7.72 9.76
N PHE A 51 -18.11 -7.31 10.95
CA PHE A 51 -16.73 -7.30 11.39
C PHE A 51 -16.61 -7.65 12.88
N LYS A 52 -15.44 -8.15 13.26
CA LYS A 52 -15.06 -8.37 14.66
C LYS A 52 -13.58 -8.00 14.83
N ARG A 53 -13.28 -7.18 15.86
CA ARG A 53 -11.88 -6.92 16.22
C ARG A 53 -11.27 -8.17 16.86
N ILE A 54 -10.13 -8.62 16.34
CA ILE A 54 -9.44 -9.83 16.79
C ILE A 54 -8.12 -9.54 17.49
N ALA A 55 -7.52 -8.36 17.21
CA ALA A 55 -6.30 -7.89 17.88
C ALA A 55 -6.24 -6.37 17.85
N ARG A 56 -5.25 -5.79 18.52
CA ARG A 56 -5.02 -4.35 18.55
C ARG A 56 -3.55 -4.01 18.75
N HIS A 57 -3.12 -2.98 18.05
CA HIS A 57 -1.88 -2.23 18.29
C HIS A 57 -2.13 -0.99 19.14
N ASP A 58 -1.09 -0.44 19.74
CA ASP A 58 -1.17 0.80 20.54
C ASP A 58 -1.22 2.07 19.68
N ASN A 59 -0.89 1.94 18.38
CA ASN A 59 -0.97 3.00 17.39
C ASN A 59 -1.64 2.49 16.10
N TYR A 60 -1.67 3.27 15.04
CA TYR A 60 -2.26 2.94 13.74
C TYR A 60 -1.73 1.62 13.20
N ALA A 61 -2.60 0.65 12.94
CA ALA A 61 -2.21 -0.57 12.26
C ALA A 61 -2.04 -0.27 10.77
N SER A 62 -0.79 -0.27 10.30
CA SER A 62 -0.40 0.15 8.95
C SER A 62 -0.33 -0.97 7.93
N GLY A 63 -0.23 -2.22 8.38
CA GLY A 63 -0.13 -3.37 7.51
C GLY A 63 -0.80 -4.61 8.09
N ILE A 64 -1.32 -5.48 7.21
CA ILE A 64 -1.87 -6.79 7.57
C ILE A 64 -1.62 -7.79 6.43
N ASN A 65 -1.04 -8.94 6.76
CA ASN A 65 -0.66 -9.96 5.80
C ASN A 65 -1.12 -11.33 6.28
N TRP A 66 -1.63 -12.16 5.36
CA TRP A 66 -1.99 -13.55 5.62
C TRP A 66 -0.89 -14.49 5.13
N SER A 67 -0.21 -15.18 6.04
CA SER A 67 0.69 -16.28 5.69
C SER A 67 -0.09 -17.59 5.61
N ALA A 68 -0.21 -18.12 4.40
CA ALA A 68 -0.88 -19.40 4.17
C ALA A 68 -0.03 -20.57 4.67
N SER A 69 1.29 -20.49 4.58
CA SER A 69 2.23 -21.51 5.06
C SER A 69 2.16 -21.67 6.58
N GLN A 70 2.14 -20.56 7.31
CA GLN A 70 2.09 -20.52 8.78
C GLN A 70 0.66 -20.44 9.35
N LYS A 71 -0.35 -20.25 8.49
CA LYS A 71 -1.77 -20.08 8.88
C LYS A 71 -1.97 -18.98 9.93
N THR A 72 -1.21 -17.90 9.81
CA THR A 72 -1.20 -16.77 10.74
C THR A 72 -1.36 -15.44 10.02
N LEU A 73 -1.85 -14.44 10.73
CA LEU A 73 -1.80 -13.05 10.29
C LEU A 73 -0.58 -12.37 10.88
N ILE A 74 0.09 -11.55 10.09
CA ILE A 74 1.16 -10.67 10.58
C ILE A 74 0.72 -9.24 10.33
N SER A 75 0.67 -8.43 11.40
CA SER A 75 0.30 -7.02 11.31
C SER A 75 1.47 -6.13 11.73
N ALA A 76 1.59 -4.98 11.05
CA ALA A 76 2.56 -3.93 11.35
C ALA A 76 1.84 -2.67 11.81
N SER A 77 2.53 -1.81 12.58
CA SER A 77 1.92 -0.61 13.13
C SER A 77 2.88 0.55 13.33
N TYR A 78 2.31 1.74 13.51
CA TYR A 78 3.03 2.95 13.93
C TYR A 78 3.56 2.89 15.38
N ASP A 79 3.24 1.85 16.15
CA ASP A 79 3.97 1.55 17.39
C ASP A 79 5.33 0.90 17.13
N GLY A 80 5.64 0.54 15.89
CA GLY A 80 6.89 -0.08 15.47
C GLY A 80 6.92 -1.60 15.65
N ASP A 81 5.83 -2.20 16.08
CA ASP A 81 5.74 -3.63 16.34
C ASP A 81 5.20 -4.41 15.14
N LEU A 82 5.70 -5.62 14.97
CA LEU A 82 5.07 -6.69 14.21
C LEU A 82 4.40 -7.65 15.21
N LYS A 83 3.14 -8.00 14.93
CA LYS A 83 2.35 -8.94 15.73
C LYS A 83 1.89 -10.12 14.89
N TRP A 84 2.12 -11.32 15.39
CA TRP A 84 1.58 -12.57 14.84
C TRP A 84 0.26 -12.88 15.56
N ILE A 85 -0.79 -13.13 14.79
CA ILE A 85 -2.14 -13.29 15.30
C ILE A 85 -2.73 -14.57 14.75
N ASP A 86 -3.11 -15.51 15.64
CA ASP A 86 -3.92 -16.65 15.27
C ASP A 86 -5.36 -16.20 15.02
N PRO A 87 -5.87 -16.28 13.78
CA PRO A 87 -7.21 -15.80 13.48
C PRO A 87 -8.33 -16.73 14.01
N LYS A 88 -8.04 -17.99 14.31
CA LYS A 88 -9.01 -18.94 14.88
C LYS A 88 -9.20 -18.67 16.37
N GLU A 89 -8.09 -18.63 17.09
CA GLU A 89 -8.08 -18.36 18.52
C GLU A 89 -8.33 -16.87 18.83
N LYS A 90 -8.14 -16.00 17.80
CA LYS A 90 -8.24 -14.54 17.94
C LYS A 90 -7.30 -14.00 19.01
N LYS A 91 -6.10 -14.53 18.98
CA LYS A 91 -5.06 -14.28 19.97
C LYS A 91 -3.75 -13.93 19.30
N GLU A 92 -3.07 -12.96 19.87
CA GLU A 92 -1.67 -12.66 19.57
C GLU A 92 -0.78 -13.79 20.09
N SER A 93 0.06 -14.36 19.22
CA SER A 93 0.98 -15.46 19.54
C SER A 93 2.42 -14.97 19.72
N GLN A 94 2.79 -13.87 19.07
CA GLN A 94 4.12 -13.29 19.13
C GLN A 94 4.07 -11.80 18.83
N THR A 95 5.00 -11.04 19.43
CA THR A 95 5.28 -9.64 19.12
C THR A 95 6.78 -9.44 18.97
N VAL A 96 7.18 -8.73 17.93
CA VAL A 96 8.57 -8.37 17.65
C VAL A 96 8.65 -6.85 17.46
N LYS A 97 9.56 -6.20 18.15
CA LYS A 97 9.89 -4.79 17.90
C LYS A 97 10.67 -4.70 16.59
N ALA A 98 9.99 -4.33 15.51
CA ALA A 98 10.61 -4.22 14.20
C ALA A 98 11.36 -2.88 14.05
N HIS A 99 10.79 -1.78 14.51
CA HIS A 99 11.33 -0.43 14.36
C HIS A 99 11.15 0.41 15.61
N ASP A 100 12.06 1.35 15.80
CA ASP A 100 11.96 2.36 16.87
C ASP A 100 10.97 3.48 16.53
N PHE A 101 10.65 3.62 15.24
CA PHE A 101 9.68 4.57 14.70
C PHE A 101 8.54 3.84 13.97
N TRP A 102 7.63 4.58 13.38
CA TRP A 102 6.45 4.08 12.68
C TRP A 102 6.81 3.09 11.58
N SER A 103 6.16 1.94 11.57
CA SER A 103 6.19 1.06 10.41
C SER A 103 5.19 1.58 9.37
N TRP A 104 5.69 2.03 8.22
CA TRP A 104 4.85 2.64 7.18
C TRP A 104 4.06 1.60 6.38
N GLN A 105 4.73 0.52 5.99
CA GLN A 105 4.14 -0.57 5.19
C GLN A 105 4.78 -1.90 5.56
N SER A 106 4.04 -2.98 5.35
CA SER A 106 4.58 -4.34 5.40
C SER A 106 4.05 -5.17 4.24
N ARG A 107 4.87 -6.09 3.73
CA ARG A 107 4.51 -7.02 2.65
C ARG A 107 5.11 -8.39 2.92
N LEU A 108 4.30 -9.41 2.68
CA LEU A 108 4.70 -10.81 2.77
C LEU A 108 5.34 -11.25 1.45
N SER A 109 6.37 -12.10 1.53
CA SER A 109 6.90 -12.78 0.35
C SER A 109 5.86 -13.73 -0.26
N PRO A 110 5.95 -14.06 -1.57
CA PRO A 110 4.95 -14.90 -2.24
C PRO A 110 4.80 -16.30 -1.65
N ASP A 111 5.86 -16.86 -1.08
CA ASP A 111 5.86 -18.14 -0.37
C ASP A 111 5.29 -18.05 1.05
N GLY A 112 5.15 -16.84 1.58
CA GLY A 112 4.64 -16.58 2.92
C GLY A 112 5.65 -16.80 4.04
N GLU A 113 6.94 -16.94 3.72
CA GLU A 113 7.99 -17.26 4.69
C GLU A 113 8.72 -16.02 5.22
N LEU A 114 8.71 -14.91 4.49
CA LEU A 114 9.35 -13.66 4.87
C LEU A 114 8.34 -12.50 4.92
N ILE A 115 8.54 -11.58 5.86
CA ILE A 115 7.79 -10.33 5.96
C ILE A 115 8.75 -9.15 5.92
N ALA A 116 8.60 -8.28 4.93
CA ALA A 116 9.32 -7.01 4.83
C ALA A 116 8.52 -5.89 5.47
N THR A 117 9.21 -4.96 6.14
CA THR A 117 8.61 -3.78 6.75
C THR A 117 9.51 -2.57 6.58
N THR A 118 8.93 -1.38 6.53
CA THR A 118 9.62 -0.13 6.25
C THR A 118 9.37 0.91 7.33
N THR A 119 10.34 1.80 7.53
CA THR A 119 10.29 2.87 8.53
C THR A 119 10.97 4.14 8.04
N GLY A 120 11.20 5.04 8.95
CA GLY A 120 12.00 6.24 8.81
C GLY A 120 11.21 7.52 9.00
N GLN A 121 11.89 8.51 9.56
CA GLN A 121 11.33 9.81 9.87
C GLN A 121 11.61 10.82 8.77
N TYR A 122 10.81 11.85 8.73
CA TYR A 122 11.10 13.09 8.02
C TYR A 122 11.11 14.26 9.00
N LEU A 123 11.93 15.26 8.71
CA LEU A 123 11.95 16.51 9.44
C LEU A 123 10.92 17.45 8.83
N CYS A 124 10.10 18.00 9.69
CA CYS A 124 9.09 18.99 9.32
C CYS A 124 9.34 20.25 10.14
N GLY A 125 9.78 21.30 9.51
CA GLY A 125 10.05 22.57 10.19
C GLY A 125 10.13 23.76 9.24
N GLY A 126 9.52 24.86 9.61
CA GLY A 126 9.44 26.03 8.75
C GLY A 126 8.65 25.76 7.46
N TYR A 127 9.32 25.76 6.33
CA TYR A 127 8.75 25.56 5.00
C TYR A 127 9.34 24.34 4.27
N LYS A 128 10.02 23.44 5.01
CA LYS A 128 10.73 22.32 4.40
C LYS A 128 10.26 20.99 4.94
N TYR A 129 10.17 20.02 4.06
CA TYR A 129 10.18 18.60 4.34
C TYR A 129 11.56 18.06 3.96
N GLU A 130 12.24 17.45 4.87
CA GLU A 130 13.58 16.86 4.66
C GLU A 130 13.61 15.44 5.22
N PRO A 131 14.39 14.51 4.63
CA PRO A 131 14.67 13.23 5.27
C PRO A 131 15.30 13.48 6.64
N ALA A 132 14.82 12.79 7.67
CA ALA A 132 15.57 12.71 8.91
C ALA A 132 16.84 11.86 8.69
N PRO A 133 17.88 12.02 9.51
CA PRO A 133 18.98 11.06 9.51
C PRO A 133 18.45 9.65 9.76
N GLU A 134 18.97 8.68 9.04
CA GLU A 134 18.65 7.28 9.28
C GLU A 134 19.25 6.85 10.62
N THR A 135 18.41 6.49 11.59
CA THR A 135 18.83 6.06 12.94
C THR A 135 18.84 4.54 13.07
N GLU A 136 18.17 3.85 12.15
CA GLU A 136 18.12 2.40 12.02
C GLU A 136 17.92 2.07 10.54
N PRO A 137 18.27 0.86 10.06
CA PRO A 137 17.97 0.46 8.69
C PRO A 137 16.48 0.60 8.38
N SER A 138 16.16 1.38 7.34
CA SER A 138 14.77 1.77 7.02
C SER A 138 13.94 0.64 6.40
N VAL A 139 14.59 -0.46 5.99
CA VAL A 139 13.93 -1.65 5.45
C VAL A 139 14.45 -2.88 6.19
N LYS A 140 13.54 -3.67 6.76
CA LYS A 140 13.88 -4.91 7.47
C LYS A 140 13.03 -6.07 6.99
N ILE A 141 13.62 -7.27 6.96
CA ILE A 141 12.94 -8.52 6.60
C ILE A 141 13.06 -9.48 7.76
N PHE A 142 11.95 -10.04 8.17
CA PHE A 142 11.85 -11.02 9.24
C PHE A 142 11.36 -12.37 8.71
N ASP A 143 11.83 -13.44 9.32
CA ASP A 143 11.33 -14.79 9.12
C ASP A 143 9.94 -14.91 9.77
N VAL A 144 8.96 -15.41 9.03
CA VAL A 144 7.57 -15.48 9.51
C VAL A 144 7.38 -16.57 10.56
N ALA A 145 8.13 -17.68 10.49
CA ALA A 145 7.99 -18.79 11.42
C ALA A 145 8.61 -18.48 12.79
N THR A 146 9.74 -17.73 12.81
CA THR A 146 10.51 -17.48 14.03
C THR A 146 10.38 -16.04 14.54
N GLY A 147 10.09 -15.07 13.67
CA GLY A 147 10.14 -13.64 13.97
C GLY A 147 11.57 -13.08 14.00
N GLU A 148 12.56 -13.85 13.60
CA GLU A 148 13.97 -13.40 13.58
C GLU A 148 14.25 -12.47 12.41
N LEU A 149 15.09 -11.46 12.66
CA LEU A 149 15.59 -10.55 11.61
C LEU A 149 16.51 -11.32 10.65
N ARG A 150 16.17 -11.31 9.36
CA ARG A 150 16.96 -11.97 8.30
C ARG A 150 17.81 -10.99 7.53
N TYR A 151 17.25 -9.83 7.17
CA TYR A 151 17.94 -8.77 6.43
C TYR A 151 17.58 -7.40 6.97
N SER A 152 18.50 -6.46 6.83
CA SER A 152 18.29 -5.05 7.11
C SER A 152 19.02 -4.21 6.08
N PHE A 153 18.30 -3.26 5.46
CA PHE A 153 18.83 -2.46 4.36
C PHE A 153 18.69 -0.97 4.66
N PRO A 154 19.77 -0.18 4.48
CA PRO A 154 19.70 1.26 4.57
C PRO A 154 18.95 1.84 3.36
N HIS A 155 18.19 2.90 3.62
CA HIS A 155 17.57 3.70 2.57
C HIS A 155 17.30 5.11 3.11
N THR A 156 17.31 6.12 2.22
CA THR A 156 16.95 7.49 2.63
C THR A 156 15.52 7.52 3.17
N PRO A 157 15.31 7.87 4.46
CA PRO A 157 13.99 7.87 5.07
C PRO A 157 13.11 9.07 4.62
N PRO A 158 11.79 8.98 4.77
CA PRO A 158 11.04 7.80 5.16
C PRO A 158 10.79 6.89 3.97
N VAL A 159 10.86 5.59 4.19
CA VAL A 159 10.55 4.56 3.20
C VAL A 159 9.09 4.15 3.38
N GLN A 160 8.26 4.38 2.37
CA GLN A 160 6.81 4.24 2.49
C GLN A 160 6.22 3.05 1.77
N SER A 161 6.99 2.43 0.88
CA SER A 161 6.52 1.30 0.09
C SER A 161 7.58 0.21 -0.03
N VAL A 162 7.14 -1.04 -0.07
CA VAL A 162 8.00 -2.23 -0.24
C VAL A 162 7.25 -3.31 -1.00
N ALA A 163 7.94 -4.08 -1.84
CA ALA A 163 7.40 -5.25 -2.50
C ALA A 163 8.48 -6.31 -2.75
N PHE A 164 8.09 -7.57 -2.64
CA PHE A 164 8.85 -8.69 -3.18
C PHE A 164 8.51 -8.88 -4.66
N SER A 165 9.48 -9.41 -5.43
CA SER A 165 9.20 -9.97 -6.76
C SER A 165 8.26 -11.18 -6.66
N ASN A 166 7.56 -11.53 -7.74
CA ASN A 166 6.63 -12.65 -7.74
C ASN A 166 7.33 -14.01 -7.51
N ASP A 167 8.63 -14.10 -7.84
CA ASP A 167 9.46 -15.27 -7.55
C ASP A 167 10.12 -15.23 -6.14
N GLY A 168 9.89 -14.18 -5.36
CA GLY A 168 10.42 -13.98 -4.01
C GLY A 168 11.91 -13.68 -3.91
N LYS A 169 12.63 -13.54 -5.04
CA LYS A 169 14.09 -13.38 -5.02
C LYS A 169 14.58 -11.94 -4.90
N LEU A 170 13.73 -10.98 -5.24
CA LEU A 170 14.07 -9.56 -5.18
C LEU A 170 13.19 -8.85 -4.17
N LEU A 171 13.73 -7.80 -3.57
CA LEU A 171 12.98 -6.82 -2.82
C LEU A 171 13.18 -5.44 -3.44
N ALA A 172 12.12 -4.65 -3.50
CA ALA A 172 12.17 -3.24 -3.87
C ALA A 172 11.53 -2.40 -2.76
N ALA A 173 12.10 -1.24 -2.46
CA ALA A 173 11.50 -0.29 -1.52
C ALA A 173 11.62 1.14 -2.04
N GLY A 174 10.56 1.93 -1.83
CA GLY A 174 10.42 3.29 -2.32
C GLY A 174 10.18 4.31 -1.22
N ASN A 175 10.76 5.49 -1.37
CA ASN A 175 10.73 6.56 -0.36
C ASN A 175 9.97 7.81 -0.82
N LEU A 176 9.80 8.76 0.09
CA LEU A 176 9.20 10.08 -0.18
C LEU A 176 10.03 10.95 -1.14
N MET A 177 11.31 10.63 -1.34
CA MET A 177 12.18 11.38 -2.25
C MET A 177 12.06 10.96 -3.71
N GLY A 178 11.18 9.99 -4.02
CA GLY A 178 11.07 9.41 -5.35
C GLY A 178 12.27 8.52 -5.70
N GLU A 179 12.89 7.90 -4.71
CA GLU A 179 13.98 6.94 -4.90
C GLU A 179 13.49 5.54 -4.57
N VAL A 180 13.84 4.57 -5.42
CA VAL A 180 13.57 3.14 -5.20
C VAL A 180 14.87 2.38 -5.27
N ILE A 181 15.12 1.52 -4.30
CA ILE A 181 16.25 0.60 -4.29
C ILE A 181 15.75 -0.82 -4.46
N LEU A 182 16.48 -1.62 -5.24
CA LEU A 182 16.23 -3.04 -5.45
C LEU A 182 17.40 -3.85 -4.90
N TRP A 183 17.08 -4.90 -4.16
CA TRP A 183 18.05 -5.86 -3.61
C TRP A 183 17.77 -7.27 -4.12
N ASP A 184 18.83 -8.03 -4.39
CA ASP A 184 18.79 -9.45 -4.74
C ASP A 184 19.02 -10.30 -3.47
N LEU A 185 17.98 -10.95 -2.99
CA LEU A 185 18.01 -11.76 -1.77
C LEU A 185 18.78 -13.08 -2.00
N THR A 186 18.95 -13.52 -3.25
CA THR A 186 19.77 -14.69 -3.58
C THR A 186 21.26 -14.41 -3.52
N GLN A 187 21.64 -13.14 -3.50
CA GLN A 187 23.02 -12.66 -3.38
C GLN A 187 23.25 -11.92 -2.06
N ASP A 188 22.70 -12.46 -0.97
CA ASP A 188 22.82 -11.91 0.39
C ASP A 188 22.34 -10.45 0.51
N GLY A 189 21.28 -10.13 -0.22
CA GLY A 189 20.69 -8.79 -0.17
C GLY A 189 21.51 -7.71 -0.88
N LYS A 190 22.27 -8.07 -1.90
CA LYS A 190 23.05 -7.11 -2.69
C LYS A 190 22.15 -6.12 -3.39
N GLU A 191 22.44 -4.81 -3.27
CA GLU A 191 21.82 -3.77 -4.10
C GLU A 191 22.16 -4.01 -5.58
N ILE A 192 21.11 -4.13 -6.41
CA ILE A 192 21.27 -4.39 -7.85
C ILE A 192 20.80 -3.23 -8.72
N ALA A 193 19.98 -2.33 -8.19
CA ALA A 193 19.52 -1.15 -8.90
C ALA A 193 19.06 -0.05 -7.96
N ARG A 194 19.19 1.20 -8.43
CA ARG A 194 18.66 2.39 -7.75
C ARG A 194 17.97 3.29 -8.79
N ILE A 195 16.67 3.41 -8.66
CA ILE A 195 15.81 4.22 -9.53
C ILE A 195 15.58 5.57 -8.87
N LYS A 196 15.72 6.65 -9.63
CA LYS A 196 15.35 8.00 -9.21
C LYS A 196 14.24 8.51 -10.11
N THR A 197 13.14 8.91 -9.49
CA THR A 197 11.97 9.44 -10.20
C THR A 197 11.60 10.82 -9.66
N PRO A 198 12.14 11.90 -10.25
CA PRO A 198 11.86 13.25 -9.79
C PRO A 198 10.37 13.64 -9.90
N ASP A 199 9.62 12.95 -10.77
CA ASP A 199 8.20 13.18 -10.93
C ASP A 199 7.38 12.81 -9.69
N PHE A 200 7.90 11.93 -8.82
CA PHE A 200 7.30 11.55 -7.54
C PHE A 200 7.90 12.29 -6.35
N THR A 201 8.82 13.19 -6.58
CA THR A 201 9.44 13.95 -5.49
C THR A 201 8.54 15.06 -5.05
N GLY A 202 8.10 15.01 -3.80
CA GLY A 202 7.28 16.03 -3.17
C GLY A 202 8.04 17.08 -2.39
N TRP A 203 9.35 17.20 -2.60
CA TRP A 203 10.18 18.15 -1.89
C TRP A 203 10.10 19.54 -2.49
N GLY A 204 9.71 20.47 -1.67
CA GLY A 204 9.66 21.86 -2.06
C GLY A 204 9.30 22.77 -0.90
N ILE A 205 9.68 24.04 -1.04
CA ILE A 205 9.20 25.09 -0.16
C ILE A 205 7.87 25.55 -0.70
N ILE A 206 6.79 25.35 0.05
CA ILE A 206 5.49 25.91 -0.29
C ILE A 206 5.06 26.83 0.82
N LYS A 207 4.65 28.03 0.45
CA LYS A 207 4.25 29.12 1.33
C LYS A 207 3.31 28.65 2.45
N GLY A 208 3.89 28.24 3.61
CA GLY A 208 3.17 27.86 4.81
C GLY A 208 2.46 26.49 4.77
N HIS A 209 2.69 25.69 3.74
CA HIS A 209 2.06 24.37 3.60
C HIS A 209 3.11 23.29 3.32
N TYR A 210 2.93 22.15 3.95
CA TYR A 210 3.71 20.96 3.70
C TYR A 210 2.95 20.03 2.78
N TYR A 211 3.66 19.40 1.86
CA TYR A 211 3.07 18.36 1.07
C TYR A 211 3.96 17.13 1.03
N THR A 212 3.30 16.01 0.80
CA THR A 212 3.95 14.74 0.65
C THR A 212 3.82 14.31 -0.79
N GLY A 213 4.94 14.03 -1.41
CA GLY A 213 5.04 13.30 -2.66
C GLY A 213 5.63 11.94 -2.38
N GLY A 214 6.23 11.32 -3.39
CA GLY A 214 6.99 10.09 -3.24
C GLY A 214 6.27 8.86 -3.75
N VAL A 215 6.93 7.72 -3.55
CA VAL A 215 6.45 6.41 -3.96
C VAL A 215 5.61 5.82 -2.84
N PHE A 216 4.28 5.81 -3.00
CA PHE A 216 3.35 5.35 -1.96
C PHE A 216 3.02 3.87 -2.05
N ASP A 217 3.10 3.30 -3.26
CA ASP A 217 3.01 1.87 -3.45
C ASP A 217 3.84 1.48 -4.68
N LEU A 218 4.34 0.24 -4.68
CA LEU A 218 5.11 -0.30 -5.78
C LEU A 218 4.88 -1.80 -5.91
N HIS A 219 4.92 -2.31 -7.15
CA HIS A 219 4.74 -3.72 -7.44
C HIS A 219 5.61 -4.14 -8.60
N PHE A 220 6.16 -5.34 -8.52
CA PHE A 220 6.73 -5.99 -9.70
C PHE A 220 5.63 -6.35 -10.68
N ALA A 221 5.91 -6.21 -11.98
CA ALA A 221 5.03 -6.71 -13.01
C ALA A 221 4.89 -8.24 -12.91
N PRO A 222 3.83 -8.84 -13.45
CA PRO A 222 3.61 -10.30 -13.35
C PRO A 222 4.76 -11.17 -13.86
N ASP A 223 5.60 -10.64 -14.75
CA ASP A 223 6.76 -11.32 -15.33
C ASP A 223 8.09 -11.02 -14.62
N ASP A 224 8.07 -10.24 -13.55
CA ASP A 224 9.26 -9.76 -12.82
C ASP A 224 10.32 -9.07 -13.71
N GLN A 225 9.91 -8.45 -14.83
CA GLN A 225 10.83 -7.70 -15.69
C GLN A 225 10.78 -6.20 -15.46
N SER A 226 9.67 -5.71 -14.91
CA SER A 226 9.43 -4.29 -14.66
C SER A 226 8.88 -4.05 -13.27
N LEU A 227 9.10 -2.85 -12.76
CA LEU A 227 8.54 -2.34 -11.51
C LEU A 227 7.57 -1.20 -11.82
N TYR A 228 6.39 -1.27 -11.24
CA TYR A 228 5.38 -0.22 -11.30
C TYR A 228 5.34 0.55 -10.00
N LEU A 229 5.30 1.85 -10.11
CA LEU A 229 5.27 2.79 -8.98
C LEU A 229 4.00 3.62 -9.08
N VAL A 230 3.36 3.90 -7.96
CA VAL A 230 2.28 4.89 -7.84
C VAL A 230 2.57 5.87 -6.71
N GLY A 231 2.05 7.07 -6.86
CA GLY A 231 2.25 8.11 -5.87
C GLY A 231 1.54 9.41 -6.27
N MET A 232 2.08 10.52 -5.79
CA MET A 232 1.64 11.84 -6.21
C MET A 232 2.63 12.39 -7.20
N GLY A 233 2.17 12.65 -8.43
CA GLY A 233 2.96 13.32 -9.45
C GLY A 233 3.31 14.75 -9.08
N SER A 234 4.08 15.42 -9.96
CA SER A 234 4.51 16.79 -9.77
C SER A 234 3.36 17.72 -9.38
N THR A 235 3.58 18.51 -8.37
CA THR A 235 2.62 19.50 -7.89
C THR A 235 3.33 20.83 -7.66
N THR A 236 2.68 21.92 -8.02
CA THR A 236 3.17 23.29 -7.77
C THR A 236 2.60 23.89 -6.50
N ASP A 237 1.44 23.40 -6.09
CA ASP A 237 0.75 23.78 -4.85
C ASP A 237 -0.14 22.63 -4.37
N PRO A 238 0.29 21.87 -3.38
CA PRO A 238 -0.49 20.76 -2.84
C PRO A 238 -1.76 21.19 -2.11
N ALA A 239 -1.78 22.41 -1.57
CA ALA A 239 -2.98 22.96 -0.94
C ALA A 239 -4.06 23.26 -1.98
N ALA A 240 -3.65 23.58 -3.21
CA ALA A 240 -4.56 23.73 -4.35
C ALA A 240 -4.97 22.39 -4.96
N GLY A 241 -4.38 21.27 -4.51
CA GLY A 241 -4.72 19.94 -5.00
C GLY A 241 -4.34 19.69 -6.45
N ASN A 242 -3.22 20.22 -6.92
CA ASN A 242 -2.75 20.05 -8.30
C ASN A 242 -1.79 18.87 -8.50
N GLY A 243 -1.82 17.91 -7.60
CA GLY A 243 -1.23 16.59 -7.83
C GLY A 243 -1.98 15.87 -8.95
N LYS A 244 -1.25 15.16 -9.80
CA LYS A 244 -1.81 14.33 -10.86
C LYS A 244 -1.75 12.87 -10.43
N GLN A 245 -2.77 12.10 -10.80
CA GLN A 245 -2.64 10.66 -10.69
C GLN A 245 -1.52 10.21 -11.61
N LEU A 246 -0.58 9.47 -11.07
CA LEU A 246 0.58 9.03 -11.82
C LEU A 246 0.99 7.63 -11.41
N TRP A 247 1.17 6.78 -12.42
CA TRP A 247 1.97 5.57 -12.32
C TRP A 247 3.17 5.66 -13.27
N GLN A 248 4.25 4.97 -12.91
CA GLN A 248 5.44 4.84 -13.75
C GLN A 248 5.89 3.39 -13.78
N LYS A 249 6.39 2.95 -14.95
CA LYS A 249 6.98 1.64 -15.18
C LYS A 249 8.47 1.79 -15.43
N PHE A 250 9.28 0.99 -14.74
CA PHE A 250 10.73 0.94 -14.88
C PHE A 250 11.22 -0.48 -15.11
N SER A 251 12.20 -0.64 -16.02
CA SER A 251 13.12 -1.79 -16.01
C SER A 251 14.43 -1.43 -15.30
N TRP A 252 15.18 -2.44 -14.86
CA TRP A 252 16.42 -2.23 -14.08
C TRP A 252 17.61 -3.09 -14.52
N LYS A 253 17.42 -4.20 -15.25
CA LYS A 253 18.45 -5.21 -15.55
C LYS A 253 19.69 -4.67 -16.29
N ASN A 254 19.51 -3.67 -17.15
CA ASN A 254 20.58 -3.02 -17.91
C ASN A 254 20.74 -1.54 -17.51
N GLY A 255 20.57 -1.26 -16.23
CA GLY A 255 20.43 0.08 -15.67
C GLY A 255 18.97 0.56 -15.66
N PRO A 256 18.63 1.44 -14.69
CA PRO A 256 17.25 1.93 -14.54
C PRO A 256 16.79 2.70 -15.77
N LYS A 257 15.65 2.27 -16.35
CA LYS A 257 15.05 2.92 -17.52
C LYS A 257 13.54 3.04 -17.32
N LYS A 258 13.02 4.26 -17.44
CA LYS A 258 11.56 4.49 -17.49
C LYS A 258 11.02 4.01 -18.82
N GLU A 259 10.13 3.04 -18.79
CA GLU A 259 9.53 2.42 -19.99
C GLU A 259 8.12 2.92 -20.27
N GLY A 260 7.45 3.42 -19.25
CA GLY A 260 6.09 3.94 -19.38
C GLY A 260 5.68 4.82 -18.21
N ALA A 261 4.70 5.65 -18.45
CA ALA A 261 4.03 6.45 -17.43
C ALA A 261 2.66 6.89 -17.92
N ALA A 262 1.72 7.05 -17.01
CA ALA A 262 0.52 7.80 -17.28
C ALA A 262 0.31 8.83 -16.19
N ALA A 263 0.12 10.08 -16.60
CA ALA A 263 -0.39 11.14 -15.76
C ALA A 263 -1.76 11.53 -16.35
N ASP A 264 -2.78 11.54 -15.53
CA ASP A 264 -4.02 12.16 -15.95
C ASP A 264 -3.80 13.66 -16.08
N GLY A 265 -4.21 14.27 -17.20
CA GLY A 265 -4.04 15.69 -17.47
C GLY A 265 -4.86 16.60 -16.56
N GLU A 266 -5.79 16.03 -15.78
CA GLU A 266 -6.67 16.79 -14.90
C GLU A 266 -5.95 17.22 -13.63
N ILE A 267 -5.99 18.51 -13.36
CA ILE A 267 -5.45 19.11 -12.14
C ILE A 267 -6.33 18.69 -10.94
N GLY A 268 -5.70 18.34 -9.84
CA GLY A 268 -6.38 18.18 -8.57
C GLY A 268 -6.98 16.81 -8.30
N GLN A 269 -6.54 15.80 -9.02
CA GLN A 269 -7.01 14.43 -8.79
C GLN A 269 -6.55 13.88 -7.43
N GLY A 270 -5.36 14.21 -6.99
CA GLY A 270 -4.87 13.83 -5.67
C GLY A 270 -3.78 12.76 -5.68
N LEU A 271 -3.58 12.15 -4.52
CA LEU A 271 -2.54 11.18 -4.27
C LEU A 271 -3.03 9.76 -4.58
N MET A 272 -2.27 8.99 -5.36
CA MET A 272 -2.49 7.56 -5.54
C MET A 272 -1.72 6.77 -4.47
N GLU A 273 -2.41 5.90 -3.78
CA GLU A 273 -1.91 5.22 -2.58
C GLU A 273 -1.76 3.71 -2.74
N THR A 274 -2.37 3.13 -3.75
CA THR A 274 -2.35 1.67 -3.95
C THR A 274 -2.38 1.30 -5.43
N LEU A 275 -1.69 0.22 -5.75
CA LEU A 275 -1.67 -0.44 -7.03
C LEU A 275 -1.93 -1.94 -6.83
N ALA A 276 -2.68 -2.58 -7.71
CA ALA A 276 -2.84 -4.02 -7.70
C ALA A 276 -2.95 -4.56 -9.13
N PHE A 277 -2.17 -5.59 -9.45
CA PHE A 277 -2.32 -6.32 -10.71
C PHE A 277 -3.50 -7.29 -10.63
N HIS A 278 -4.29 -7.35 -11.71
CA HIS A 278 -5.24 -8.43 -11.87
C HIS A 278 -4.49 -9.75 -12.09
N PRO A 279 -4.94 -10.89 -11.53
CA PRO A 279 -4.20 -12.16 -11.63
C PRO A 279 -3.93 -12.68 -13.05
N ASN A 280 -4.75 -12.25 -14.03
CA ASN A 280 -4.48 -12.60 -15.44
C ASN A 280 -3.32 -11.82 -16.08
N GLY A 281 -2.73 -10.86 -15.36
CA GLY A 281 -1.61 -10.04 -15.80
C GLY A 281 -1.92 -9.01 -16.91
N LYS A 282 -3.17 -8.91 -17.39
CA LYS A 282 -3.52 -8.04 -18.53
C LYS A 282 -3.75 -6.59 -18.14
N PHE A 283 -4.15 -6.32 -16.91
CA PHE A 283 -4.44 -4.98 -16.44
C PHE A 283 -4.14 -4.83 -14.94
N PHE A 284 -4.06 -3.61 -14.48
CA PHE A 284 -3.86 -3.26 -13.08
C PHE A 284 -4.78 -2.11 -12.65
N LEU A 285 -5.03 -2.05 -11.36
CA LEU A 285 -5.71 -0.96 -10.70
C LEU A 285 -4.69 0.06 -10.19
N MET A 286 -5.01 1.33 -10.31
CA MET A 286 -4.43 2.42 -9.51
C MET A 286 -5.55 3.15 -8.78
N ALA A 287 -5.41 3.36 -7.46
CA ALA A 287 -6.42 4.05 -6.67
C ALA A 287 -5.83 4.87 -5.51
N GLY A 288 -6.62 5.81 -4.99
CA GLY A 288 -6.14 6.66 -3.91
C GLY A 288 -7.13 7.74 -3.47
N ARG A 289 -6.59 8.91 -3.16
CA ARG A 289 -7.35 10.07 -2.72
C ARG A 289 -7.88 10.84 -3.92
N LEU A 290 -9.18 11.19 -3.86
CA LEU A 290 -9.77 12.20 -4.72
C LEU A 290 -9.69 13.57 -4.03
N PHE A 291 -9.22 14.58 -4.73
CA PHE A 291 -9.24 15.97 -4.22
C PHE A 291 -10.24 16.83 -4.99
N LYS A 292 -10.00 17.10 -6.25
CA LYS A 292 -10.89 17.94 -7.10
C LYS A 292 -11.28 17.26 -8.41
N GLY A 293 -10.70 16.11 -8.71
CA GLY A 293 -10.97 15.38 -9.94
C GLY A 293 -12.28 14.60 -9.90
N ASN A 294 -12.52 13.84 -10.95
CA ASN A 294 -13.76 13.10 -11.18
C ASN A 294 -13.63 11.59 -10.95
N TRP A 295 -12.43 11.06 -10.66
CA TRP A 295 -12.17 9.66 -10.34
C TRP A 295 -11.01 9.49 -9.36
N ASN A 296 -11.03 8.41 -8.60
CA ASN A 296 -9.95 8.03 -7.70
C ASN A 296 -9.64 6.53 -7.69
N ALA A 297 -10.20 5.80 -8.65
CA ALA A 297 -9.84 4.43 -8.99
C ALA A 297 -9.93 4.28 -10.51
N ALA A 298 -8.90 3.68 -11.12
CA ALA A 298 -8.90 3.41 -12.57
C ALA A 298 -8.16 2.11 -12.87
N LEU A 299 -8.63 1.41 -13.90
CA LEU A 299 -7.98 0.23 -14.48
C LEU A 299 -7.18 0.65 -15.70
N PHE A 300 -5.96 0.15 -15.80
CA PHE A 300 -5.05 0.40 -16.91
C PHE A 300 -4.62 -0.91 -17.56
N ASP A 301 -4.57 -0.92 -18.88
CA ASP A 301 -4.01 -2.03 -19.63
C ASP A 301 -2.51 -2.16 -19.37
N HIS A 302 -2.04 -3.38 -19.09
CA HIS A 302 -0.63 -3.60 -18.73
C HIS A 302 0.32 -3.38 -19.90
N GLU A 303 -0.08 -3.76 -21.12
CA GLU A 303 0.77 -3.69 -22.30
C GLU A 303 0.83 -2.27 -22.87
N SER A 304 -0.33 -1.68 -23.12
CA SER A 304 -0.43 -0.36 -23.74
C SER A 304 -0.36 0.81 -22.78
N GLY A 305 -0.60 0.59 -21.49
CA GLY A 305 -0.77 1.65 -20.48
C GLY A 305 -2.05 2.46 -20.63
N SER A 306 -2.96 2.06 -21.51
CA SER A 306 -4.21 2.78 -21.75
C SER A 306 -5.18 2.64 -20.59
N LYS A 307 -5.87 3.72 -20.23
CA LYS A 307 -6.91 3.70 -19.21
C LYS A 307 -8.16 2.99 -19.77
N LEU A 308 -8.55 1.87 -19.15
CA LEU A 308 -9.66 1.02 -19.57
C LEU A 308 -10.97 1.37 -18.89
N HIS A 309 -10.89 1.76 -17.61
CA HIS A 309 -12.04 2.09 -16.78
C HIS A 309 -11.65 3.11 -15.71
N GLN A 310 -12.59 3.97 -15.30
CA GLN A 310 -12.37 4.88 -14.17
C GLN A 310 -13.65 5.06 -13.36
N GLN A 311 -13.49 5.31 -12.06
CA GLN A 311 -14.62 5.50 -11.17
C GLN A 311 -14.29 6.41 -9.99
N ASN A 312 -15.26 7.25 -9.58
CA ASN A 312 -15.23 7.92 -8.29
C ASN A 312 -15.84 7.00 -7.22
N ILE A 313 -15.02 6.57 -6.30
CA ILE A 313 -15.42 5.67 -5.21
C ILE A 313 -16.10 6.44 -4.04
N GLY A 314 -15.89 7.76 -3.97
CA GLY A 314 -16.51 8.63 -2.98
C GLY A 314 -15.81 8.67 -1.62
N PHE A 315 -14.65 8.00 -1.47
CA PHE A 315 -13.80 8.09 -0.27
C PHE A 315 -12.34 7.83 -0.63
N ARG A 316 -11.41 8.14 0.29
CA ARG A 316 -9.98 7.85 0.14
C ARG A 316 -9.75 6.35 0.19
N ILE A 317 -9.06 5.82 -0.83
CA ILE A 317 -8.65 4.43 -0.92
C ILE A 317 -7.19 4.34 -0.53
N SER A 318 -6.88 3.52 0.48
CA SER A 318 -5.51 3.32 0.98
C SER A 318 -4.94 1.96 0.59
N THR A 319 -5.80 1.00 0.23
CA THR A 319 -5.39 -0.38 -0.07
C THR A 319 -6.36 -1.04 -1.04
N SER A 320 -5.85 -1.97 -1.83
CA SER A 320 -6.63 -2.73 -2.81
C SER A 320 -6.10 -4.15 -2.97
N ALA A 321 -7.00 -5.10 -3.25
CA ALA A 321 -6.62 -6.47 -3.59
C ALA A 321 -7.64 -7.10 -4.54
N PHE A 322 -7.16 -7.82 -5.55
CA PHE A 322 -7.98 -8.74 -6.32
C PHE A 322 -8.05 -10.09 -5.63
N THR A 323 -9.16 -10.81 -5.81
CA THR A 323 -9.20 -12.24 -5.47
C THR A 323 -8.26 -13.04 -6.38
N PRO A 324 -7.75 -14.20 -5.94
CA PRO A 324 -6.86 -15.02 -6.75
C PRO A 324 -7.44 -15.47 -8.10
N ASP A 325 -8.77 -15.61 -8.19
CA ASP A 325 -9.50 -15.91 -9.44
C ASP A 325 -9.77 -14.66 -10.30
N GLY A 326 -9.44 -13.47 -9.80
CA GLY A 326 -9.68 -12.19 -10.47
C GLY A 326 -11.15 -11.74 -10.50
N GLY A 327 -12.09 -12.55 -9.99
CA GLY A 327 -13.53 -12.26 -10.08
C GLY A 327 -13.97 -11.08 -9.20
N ARG A 328 -13.17 -10.69 -8.20
CA ARG A 328 -13.49 -9.58 -7.31
C ARG A 328 -12.32 -8.67 -7.02
N LEU A 329 -12.65 -7.40 -6.79
CA LEU A 329 -11.75 -6.37 -6.31
C LEU A 329 -12.25 -5.83 -4.97
N TYR A 330 -11.37 -5.78 -3.98
CA TYR A 330 -11.60 -5.16 -2.68
C TYR A 330 -10.86 -3.82 -2.62
N LEU A 331 -11.56 -2.77 -2.25
CA LEU A 331 -11.00 -1.44 -2.01
C LEU A 331 -11.23 -1.05 -0.56
N GLY A 332 -10.15 -0.86 0.19
CA GLY A 332 -10.16 -0.43 1.58
C GLY A 332 -9.75 1.02 1.75
N GLY A 333 -10.38 1.69 2.70
CA GLY A 333 -10.06 3.08 3.00
C GLY A 333 -11.06 3.72 3.96
N GLY A 334 -11.39 4.98 3.75
CA GLY A 334 -12.37 5.63 4.59
C GLY A 334 -12.74 7.04 4.17
N ALA A 335 -13.90 7.49 4.66
CA ALA A 335 -14.33 8.86 4.53
C ALA A 335 -13.40 9.78 5.36
N ASN A 336 -13.34 11.07 5.02
CA ASN A 336 -12.62 12.06 5.81
C ASN A 336 -13.02 11.96 7.29
N GLN A 337 -12.03 12.03 8.17
CA GLN A 337 -12.28 12.04 9.60
C GLN A 337 -13.15 13.24 9.95
N GLY A 338 -14.33 12.97 10.53
CA GLY A 338 -15.16 13.99 11.11
C GLY A 338 -14.64 14.45 12.47
N ARG A 339 -15.43 15.26 13.14
CA ARG A 339 -15.08 15.74 14.48
C ARG A 339 -14.97 14.57 15.47
N PRO A 340 -14.06 14.63 16.47
CA PRO A 340 -13.75 13.51 17.38
C PRO A 340 -14.93 12.88 18.12
N ASN A 341 -16.07 13.57 18.22
CA ASN A 341 -17.26 13.15 18.97
C ASN A 341 -18.37 12.50 18.12
N GLU A 342 -18.17 12.30 16.83
CA GLU A 342 -19.19 11.64 16.01
C GLU A 342 -19.05 10.12 16.06
N LYS A 343 -20.04 9.40 16.55
CA LYS A 343 -20.14 7.92 16.55
C LYS A 343 -20.35 7.34 15.14
N LYS A 344 -19.65 7.85 14.13
CA LYS A 344 -19.76 7.39 12.75
C LYS A 344 -18.71 6.35 12.46
N LYS A 345 -19.08 5.31 11.70
CA LYS A 345 -18.14 4.33 11.15
C LYS A 345 -17.45 4.95 9.93
N TRP A 346 -16.17 5.31 10.06
CA TRP A 346 -15.39 6.03 9.05
C TRP A 346 -14.75 5.13 8.02
N GLY A 347 -14.40 3.89 8.42
CA GLY A 347 -13.79 2.89 7.53
C GLY A 347 -14.80 2.40 6.50
N ARG A 348 -14.26 2.10 5.31
CA ARG A 348 -15.01 1.55 4.18
C ARG A 348 -14.21 0.44 3.54
N ILE A 349 -14.90 -0.66 3.25
CA ILE A 349 -14.45 -1.66 2.29
C ILE A 349 -15.55 -1.77 1.25
N VAL A 350 -15.21 -1.56 -0.01
CA VAL A 350 -16.13 -1.78 -1.13
C VAL A 350 -15.63 -2.97 -1.94
N ILE A 351 -16.56 -3.84 -2.28
CA ILE A 351 -16.34 -5.05 -3.06
C ILE A 351 -16.96 -4.82 -4.44
N TYR A 352 -16.16 -5.04 -5.46
CA TYR A 352 -16.60 -5.00 -6.86
C TYR A 352 -16.51 -6.38 -7.47
N ASP A 353 -17.53 -6.77 -8.23
CA ASP A 353 -17.39 -7.84 -9.21
C ASP A 353 -16.66 -7.27 -10.42
N VAL A 354 -15.69 -8.02 -10.91
CA VAL A 354 -14.82 -7.64 -12.04
C VAL A 354 -15.24 -8.45 -13.25
N SER A 355 -15.61 -7.77 -14.33
CA SER A 355 -15.80 -8.41 -15.64
C SER A 355 -14.58 -8.11 -16.51
N SER A 356 -14.02 -9.11 -17.16
CA SER A 356 -12.87 -9.04 -18.07
C SER A 356 -13.26 -9.49 -19.48
#